data_b2199844ad321c73d03277246ccd5382
#
_entry.id   b2199844ad321c73d03277246ccd5382
#
_cell.length_a   1.000
_cell.length_b   1.000
_cell.length_c   1.000
_cell.angle_alpha   90.00
_cell.angle_beta   90.00
_cell.angle_gamma   90.00
#
_symmetry.space_group_name_H-M   'P 1'
#
loop_
_entity.id
_entity.type
_entity.pdbx_description
1 polymer ?
#
loop_
_entity_poly.entity_id
_entity_poly.type
_entity_poly.pdbx_seq_one_letter_code
_entity_poly.pdbx_strand_id
1 'polypeptide(L)'
;MDTALVVGGTRFIGRHTVRELLDHGYEVAIFTRGNHENPFESDDRVAQVEGDRRDREALARAAERDPDLVIDCVAYFPNEVRVATELFSDARYVFVSSGSAYGREVIPKREGETPLEPCSDEQAVDDSGESYGARKAEGDRAVAAAAREGREAMSVRPCIVYGPHDYTERLDYWINRVLTNDRVIVPGDGDSLWHRAYVEDVASALRIVGEAGSPGEAYNVGDRRLCTLSETVELIAEVAGAGVEVVTAGERELAAGGLSPEEFTLYREYPHVMSTAKLAALGWESTEVREAMARTVTDHRESERDGSEHDPGREAEERVLGVLDTL
;
A
#
# COMPACT_ATOMS: atom_id res chain seq x y z
N MET A 1 -12.38 -18.72 13.80
CA MET A 1 -11.03 -18.64 13.18
C MET A 1 -10.08 -18.24 14.28
N ASP A 2 -9.15 -19.10 14.56
CA ASP A 2 -8.24 -18.91 15.71
C ASP A 2 -6.78 -18.88 15.25
N THR A 3 -6.50 -19.33 14.01
CA THR A 3 -5.16 -19.42 13.45
C THR A 3 -5.04 -18.69 12.12
N ALA A 4 -3.93 -17.96 11.93
CA ALA A 4 -3.66 -17.26 10.69
C ALA A 4 -2.22 -17.47 10.21
N LEU A 5 -2.04 -17.46 8.88
CA LEU A 5 -0.75 -17.42 8.23
C LEU A 5 -0.60 -16.09 7.48
N VAL A 6 0.47 -15.34 7.76
CA VAL A 6 0.83 -14.13 7.01
C VAL A 6 2.06 -14.42 6.15
N VAL A 7 1.89 -14.45 4.83
CA VAL A 7 3.00 -14.57 3.89
C VAL A 7 3.60 -13.18 3.68
N GLY A 8 4.80 -12.95 4.22
CA GLY A 8 5.48 -11.64 4.23
C GLY A 8 5.20 -10.78 5.46
N GLY A 9 5.12 -11.36 6.67
CA GLY A 9 4.67 -10.72 7.91
C GLY A 9 5.70 -9.86 8.68
N THR A 10 6.91 -9.61 8.17
CA THR A 10 7.97 -8.94 8.95
C THR A 10 8.22 -7.47 8.57
N ARG A 11 7.71 -7.02 7.43
CA ARG A 11 7.87 -5.65 6.94
C ARG A 11 6.53 -4.91 6.94
N PHE A 12 6.47 -3.72 6.47
CA PHE A 12 5.37 -2.77 6.36
C PHE A 12 3.94 -3.36 6.51
N ILE A 13 3.18 -3.58 5.40
CA ILE A 13 1.79 -4.08 5.47
C ILE A 13 1.69 -5.38 6.29
N GLY A 14 2.57 -6.35 6.03
CA GLY A 14 2.52 -7.63 6.73
C GLY A 14 2.77 -7.53 8.23
N ARG A 15 3.68 -6.64 8.67
CA ARG A 15 3.95 -6.38 10.09
C ARG A 15 2.69 -5.85 10.81
N HIS A 16 2.02 -4.87 10.21
CA HIS A 16 0.77 -4.34 10.76
C HIS A 16 -0.36 -5.38 10.71
N THR A 17 -0.41 -6.20 9.67
CA THR A 17 -1.36 -7.32 9.58
C THR A 17 -1.15 -8.34 10.71
N VAL A 18 0.09 -8.72 11.01
CA VAL A 18 0.38 -9.60 12.15
C VAL A 18 -0.08 -8.97 13.46
N ARG A 19 0.21 -7.68 13.69
CA ARG A 19 -0.23 -6.96 14.90
C ARG A 19 -1.74 -6.96 15.01
N GLU A 20 -2.46 -6.59 13.95
CA GLU A 20 -3.91 -6.57 13.89
C GLU A 20 -4.53 -7.93 14.24
N LEU A 21 -3.99 -9.02 13.69
CA LEU A 21 -4.45 -10.37 13.97
C LEU A 21 -4.22 -10.77 15.45
N LEU A 22 -3.03 -10.45 15.99
CA LEU A 22 -2.72 -10.72 17.41
C LEU A 22 -3.65 -9.95 18.38
N ASP A 23 -3.96 -8.69 18.04
CA ASP A 23 -4.84 -7.84 18.84
C ASP A 23 -6.31 -8.34 18.80
N HIS A 24 -6.66 -9.14 17.77
CA HIS A 24 -7.95 -9.82 17.64
C HIS A 24 -7.93 -11.29 18.06
N GLY A 25 -6.87 -11.73 18.75
CA GLY A 25 -6.82 -13.03 19.43
C GLY A 25 -6.38 -14.21 18.56
N TYR A 26 -5.82 -13.97 17.37
CA TYR A 26 -5.27 -15.03 16.54
C TYR A 26 -3.93 -15.53 17.06
N GLU A 27 -3.68 -16.82 16.88
CA GLU A 27 -2.32 -17.36 16.79
C GLU A 27 -1.82 -17.20 15.35
N VAL A 28 -0.63 -16.61 15.17
CA VAL A 28 -0.13 -16.23 13.85
C VAL A 28 1.12 -16.98 13.47
N ALA A 29 1.12 -17.61 12.29
CA ALA A 29 2.34 -18.04 11.64
C ALA A 29 2.80 -17.00 10.62
N ILE A 30 4.09 -16.68 10.60
CA ILE A 30 4.71 -15.81 9.61
C ILE A 30 5.54 -16.64 8.66
N PHE A 31 5.26 -16.58 7.34
CA PHE A 31 6.09 -17.21 6.33
C PHE A 31 6.98 -16.16 5.66
N THR A 32 8.31 -16.31 5.80
CA THR A 32 9.30 -15.37 5.28
C THR A 32 10.57 -16.08 4.83
N ARG A 33 11.43 -15.38 4.08
CA ARG A 33 12.76 -15.86 3.70
C ARG A 33 13.82 -15.73 4.80
N GLY A 34 13.47 -15.19 5.97
CA GLY A 34 14.41 -14.94 7.07
C GLY A 34 15.40 -13.77 6.83
N ASN A 35 15.24 -12.96 5.76
CA ASN A 35 16.19 -11.90 5.40
C ASN A 35 16.04 -10.63 6.25
N HIS A 36 15.01 -10.53 7.04
CA HIS A 36 14.71 -9.38 7.90
C HIS A 36 14.42 -9.87 9.32
N GLU A 37 14.77 -9.06 10.29
CA GLU A 37 14.45 -9.29 11.70
C GLU A 37 12.94 -9.53 11.87
N ASN A 38 12.60 -10.47 12.75
CA ASN A 38 11.21 -10.73 13.10
C ASN A 38 10.82 -9.86 14.31
N PRO A 39 9.99 -8.82 14.14
CA PRO A 39 9.60 -7.94 15.24
C PRO A 39 8.71 -8.60 16.29
N PHE A 40 8.31 -9.85 16.07
CA PHE A 40 7.43 -10.63 16.95
C PHE A 40 8.13 -11.85 17.56
N GLU A 41 9.47 -11.94 17.50
CA GLU A 41 10.23 -13.11 17.97
C GLU A 41 9.96 -13.44 19.45
N SER A 42 9.62 -12.45 20.25
CA SER A 42 9.32 -12.61 21.67
C SER A 42 7.84 -12.86 22.00
N ASP A 43 6.94 -12.90 21.02
CA ASP A 43 5.50 -13.17 21.24
C ASP A 43 5.24 -14.67 21.04
N ASP A 44 4.90 -15.37 22.10
CA ASP A 44 4.64 -16.83 22.10
C ASP A 44 3.47 -17.24 21.18
N ARG A 45 2.63 -16.28 20.75
CA ARG A 45 1.53 -16.51 19.80
C ARG A 45 2.00 -16.47 18.34
N VAL A 46 3.27 -16.11 18.09
CA VAL A 46 3.83 -16.01 16.74
C VAL A 46 4.82 -17.13 16.47
N ALA A 47 4.55 -17.89 15.43
CA ALA A 47 5.49 -18.89 14.92
C ALA A 47 6.09 -18.40 13.60
N GLN A 48 7.38 -18.64 13.36
CA GLN A 48 8.04 -18.35 12.08
C GLN A 48 8.25 -19.62 11.27
N VAL A 49 7.96 -19.55 9.98
CA VAL A 49 8.25 -20.58 8.98
C VAL A 49 9.13 -19.93 7.91
N GLU A 50 10.36 -20.44 7.77
CA GLU A 50 11.28 -19.92 6.76
C GLU A 50 11.14 -20.67 5.44
N GLY A 51 11.11 -19.89 4.34
CA GLY A 51 11.05 -20.40 2.98
C GLY A 51 10.85 -19.31 1.94
N ASP A 52 11.19 -19.62 0.70
CA ASP A 52 10.82 -18.79 -0.45
C ASP A 52 9.42 -19.18 -0.92
N ARG A 53 8.53 -18.20 -1.07
CA ARG A 53 7.16 -18.45 -1.58
C ARG A 53 7.12 -18.99 -3.00
N ARG A 54 8.21 -18.80 -3.77
CA ARG A 54 8.36 -19.37 -5.12
C ARG A 54 8.71 -20.86 -5.08
N ASP A 55 9.16 -21.36 -3.93
CA ASP A 55 9.33 -22.78 -3.67
C ASP A 55 8.01 -23.37 -3.16
N ARG A 56 7.33 -24.14 -4.04
CA ARG A 56 6.05 -24.79 -3.73
C ARG A 56 6.14 -25.72 -2.52
N GLU A 57 7.28 -26.43 -2.35
CA GLU A 57 7.46 -27.37 -1.22
C GLU A 57 7.61 -26.59 0.10
N ALA A 58 8.32 -25.45 0.06
CA ALA A 58 8.46 -24.58 1.23
C ALA A 58 7.09 -24.02 1.64
N LEU A 59 6.30 -23.56 0.69
CA LEU A 59 4.97 -23.02 0.96
C LEU A 59 3.99 -24.13 1.41
N ALA A 60 4.11 -25.34 0.88
CA ALA A 60 3.31 -26.49 1.31
C ALA A 60 3.55 -26.85 2.79
N ARG A 61 4.81 -26.75 3.28
CA ARG A 61 5.10 -26.93 4.72
C ARG A 61 4.38 -25.89 5.60
N ALA A 62 4.16 -24.69 5.10
CA ALA A 62 3.35 -23.70 5.83
C ALA A 62 1.85 -24.08 5.83
N ALA A 63 1.36 -24.71 4.75
CA ALA A 63 0.00 -25.22 4.68
C ALA A 63 -0.28 -26.39 5.62
N GLU A 64 0.73 -27.20 5.97
CA GLU A 64 0.62 -28.28 6.99
C GLU A 64 0.23 -27.75 8.40
N ARG A 65 0.33 -26.44 8.63
CA ARG A 65 -0.13 -25.82 9.88
C ARG A 65 -1.65 -25.64 9.95
N ASP A 66 -2.35 -25.94 8.87
CA ASP A 66 -3.81 -25.87 8.74
C ASP A 66 -4.41 -24.51 9.22
N PRO A 67 -3.96 -23.36 8.64
CA PRO A 67 -4.47 -22.08 9.06
C PRO A 67 -5.92 -21.86 8.63
N ASP A 68 -6.74 -21.26 9.50
CA ASP A 68 -8.10 -20.83 9.13
C ASP A 68 -8.09 -19.67 8.12
N LEU A 69 -7.09 -18.78 8.24
CA LEU A 69 -6.94 -17.57 7.42
C LEU A 69 -5.53 -17.45 6.89
N VAL A 70 -5.39 -17.17 5.59
CA VAL A 70 -4.10 -16.85 4.94
C VAL A 70 -4.18 -15.45 4.36
N ILE A 71 -3.23 -14.58 4.75
CA ILE A 71 -3.07 -13.24 4.16
C ILE A 71 -1.74 -13.19 3.42
N ASP A 72 -1.79 -12.98 2.11
CA ASP A 72 -0.63 -12.99 1.23
C ASP A 72 -0.23 -11.57 0.81
N CYS A 73 0.74 -11.00 1.54
CA CYS A 73 1.24 -9.65 1.33
C CYS A 73 2.30 -9.54 0.22
N VAL A 74 2.83 -10.66 -0.27
CA VAL A 74 4.01 -10.68 -1.14
C VAL A 74 3.83 -11.50 -2.42
N ALA A 75 2.59 -11.75 -2.85
CA ALA A 75 2.32 -12.28 -4.17
C ALA A 75 2.42 -11.17 -5.22
N TYR A 76 3.48 -11.18 -6.00
CA TYR A 76 3.72 -10.21 -7.07
C TYR A 76 3.42 -10.75 -8.46
N PHE A 77 3.34 -12.07 -8.59
CA PHE A 77 3.09 -12.76 -9.86
C PHE A 77 1.79 -13.57 -9.80
N PRO A 78 1.01 -13.62 -10.90
CA PRO A 78 -0.26 -14.34 -10.91
C PRO A 78 -0.14 -15.83 -10.57
N ASN A 79 0.96 -16.46 -11.01
CA ASN A 79 1.22 -17.87 -10.70
C ASN A 79 1.42 -18.12 -9.21
N GLU A 80 1.95 -17.14 -8.48
CA GLU A 80 2.12 -17.22 -7.04
C GLU A 80 0.77 -17.26 -6.32
N VAL A 81 -0.23 -16.50 -6.82
CA VAL A 81 -1.61 -16.53 -6.32
C VAL A 81 -2.27 -17.88 -6.63
N ARG A 82 -2.10 -18.41 -7.85
CA ARG A 82 -2.66 -19.73 -8.25
C ARG A 82 -2.12 -20.85 -7.35
N VAL A 83 -0.80 -20.88 -7.15
CA VAL A 83 -0.17 -21.88 -6.27
C VAL A 83 -0.65 -21.74 -4.82
N ALA A 84 -0.76 -20.53 -4.30
CA ALA A 84 -1.23 -20.32 -2.94
C ALA A 84 -2.69 -20.75 -2.76
N THR A 85 -3.60 -20.39 -3.67
CA THR A 85 -5.00 -20.81 -3.60
C THR A 85 -5.21 -22.33 -3.76
N GLU A 86 -4.29 -23.04 -4.40
CA GLU A 86 -4.29 -24.50 -4.45
C GLU A 86 -3.82 -25.13 -3.13
N LEU A 87 -2.72 -24.62 -2.55
CA LEU A 87 -2.13 -25.18 -1.33
C LEU A 87 -2.99 -24.88 -0.09
N PHE A 88 -3.64 -23.73 -0.04
CA PHE A 88 -4.49 -23.30 1.06
C PHE A 88 -5.98 -23.45 0.72
N SER A 89 -6.37 -24.55 0.06
CA SER A 89 -7.74 -24.76 -0.46
C SER A 89 -8.81 -24.78 0.63
N ASP A 90 -8.46 -25.16 1.85
CA ASP A 90 -9.38 -25.28 2.99
C ASP A 90 -9.40 -24.01 3.86
N ALA A 91 -8.46 -23.08 3.64
CA ALA A 91 -8.38 -21.82 4.33
C ALA A 91 -9.13 -20.69 3.60
N ARG A 92 -9.52 -19.65 4.33
CA ARG A 92 -9.87 -18.36 3.74
C ARG A 92 -8.60 -17.64 3.30
N TYR A 93 -8.49 -17.33 2.01
CA TYR A 93 -7.28 -16.73 1.43
C TYR A 93 -7.54 -15.28 1.00
N VAL A 94 -6.73 -14.36 1.48
CA VAL A 94 -6.78 -12.93 1.12
C VAL A 94 -5.51 -12.53 0.40
N PHE A 95 -5.67 -12.19 -0.88
CA PHE A 95 -4.60 -11.64 -1.72
C PHE A 95 -4.48 -10.13 -1.55
N VAL A 96 -3.31 -9.63 -1.19
CA VAL A 96 -3.01 -8.19 -1.23
C VAL A 96 -2.71 -7.79 -2.67
N SER A 97 -3.75 -7.32 -3.36
CA SER A 97 -3.68 -6.78 -4.71
C SER A 97 -3.21 -5.31 -4.70
N SER A 98 -3.74 -4.46 -5.57
CA SER A 98 -3.39 -3.03 -5.67
C SER A 98 -4.47 -2.25 -6.43
N GLY A 99 -4.61 -0.96 -6.12
CA GLY A 99 -5.36 -0.01 -6.95
C GLY A 99 -4.79 0.13 -8.37
N SER A 100 -3.51 -0.20 -8.58
CA SER A 100 -2.88 -0.26 -9.91
C SER A 100 -3.44 -1.38 -10.81
N ALA A 101 -4.23 -2.30 -10.27
CA ALA A 101 -4.90 -3.35 -11.07
C ALA A 101 -6.02 -2.81 -11.97
N TYR A 102 -6.47 -1.58 -11.80
CA TYR A 102 -7.49 -0.98 -12.63
C TYR A 102 -6.94 -0.43 -13.95
N GLY A 103 -7.49 -0.89 -15.07
CA GLY A 103 -7.08 -0.53 -16.43
C GLY A 103 -7.77 0.70 -17.03
N ARG A 104 -8.48 1.49 -16.22
CA ARG A 104 -9.17 2.70 -16.67
C ARG A 104 -9.08 3.83 -15.66
N GLU A 105 -8.82 5.03 -16.18
CA GLU A 105 -8.89 6.26 -15.38
C GLU A 105 -10.36 6.75 -15.32
N VAL A 106 -11.03 6.41 -14.21
CA VAL A 106 -12.38 6.84 -13.84
C VAL A 106 -12.40 7.22 -12.36
N ILE A 107 -13.30 8.13 -11.98
CA ILE A 107 -13.42 8.64 -10.60
C ILE A 107 -14.85 8.45 -10.11
N PRO A 108 -15.06 7.72 -9.02
CA PRO A 108 -14.12 6.80 -8.39
C PRO A 108 -14.04 5.47 -9.14
N LYS A 109 -12.91 4.76 -9.02
CA LYS A 109 -12.78 3.37 -9.44
C LYS A 109 -13.60 2.47 -8.50
N ARG A 110 -14.33 1.50 -9.04
CA ARG A 110 -15.23 0.63 -8.28
C ARG A 110 -14.99 -0.84 -8.63
N GLU A 111 -15.07 -1.67 -7.61
CA GLU A 111 -15.02 -3.12 -7.78
C GLU A 111 -16.21 -3.60 -8.62
N GLY A 112 -15.94 -4.50 -9.55
CA GLY A 112 -16.97 -5.07 -10.45
C GLY A 112 -17.42 -4.15 -11.59
N GLU A 113 -17.20 -2.84 -11.50
CA GLU A 113 -17.60 -1.87 -12.53
C GLU A 113 -16.41 -1.37 -13.38
N THR A 114 -15.30 -1.02 -12.72
CA THR A 114 -14.09 -0.55 -13.41
C THR A 114 -13.29 -1.74 -13.92
N PRO A 115 -12.99 -1.81 -15.24
CA PRO A 115 -12.23 -2.92 -15.81
C PRO A 115 -10.82 -3.03 -15.19
N LEU A 116 -10.36 -4.27 -15.06
CA LEU A 116 -8.99 -4.55 -14.69
C LEU A 116 -8.05 -4.40 -15.89
N GLU A 117 -6.81 -4.02 -15.62
CA GLU A 117 -5.73 -3.97 -16.60
C GLU A 117 -5.59 -5.33 -17.30
N PRO A 118 -5.52 -5.38 -18.65
CA PRO A 118 -5.17 -6.60 -19.35
C PRO A 118 -3.75 -7.03 -19.01
N CYS A 119 -3.48 -8.34 -19.03
CA CYS A 119 -2.17 -8.90 -18.76
C CYS A 119 -1.80 -9.89 -19.86
N SER A 120 -0.71 -9.63 -20.58
CA SER A 120 -0.14 -10.61 -21.51
C SER A 120 0.67 -11.68 -20.77
N ASP A 121 0.97 -12.80 -21.45
CA ASP A 121 1.82 -13.86 -20.89
C ASP A 121 3.23 -13.34 -20.55
N GLU A 122 3.75 -12.38 -21.33
CA GLU A 122 5.04 -11.73 -21.07
C GLU A 122 4.97 -10.86 -19.82
N GLN A 123 3.92 -10.03 -19.70
CA GLN A 123 3.70 -9.20 -18.51
C GLN A 123 3.49 -10.03 -17.23
N ALA A 124 2.87 -11.20 -17.34
CA ALA A 124 2.60 -12.08 -16.22
C ALA A 124 3.88 -12.59 -15.51
N VAL A 125 5.02 -12.55 -16.18
CA VAL A 125 6.33 -13.01 -15.68
C VAL A 125 7.38 -11.90 -15.63
N ASP A 126 7.07 -10.71 -16.15
CA ASP A 126 7.96 -9.55 -16.16
C ASP A 126 7.95 -8.85 -14.79
N ASP A 127 9.13 -8.66 -14.18
CA ASP A 127 9.31 -8.05 -12.84
C ASP A 127 9.43 -6.51 -12.88
N SER A 128 9.27 -5.89 -14.02
CA SER A 128 9.31 -4.44 -14.13
C SER A 128 8.14 -3.74 -13.42
N GLY A 129 8.33 -2.47 -13.06
CA GLY A 129 7.26 -1.62 -12.53
C GLY A 129 6.12 -1.39 -13.53
N GLU A 130 6.42 -1.40 -14.84
CA GLU A 130 5.46 -1.19 -15.91
C GLU A 130 4.41 -2.31 -15.97
N SER A 131 4.80 -3.55 -15.70
CA SER A 131 3.91 -4.72 -15.67
C SER A 131 3.23 -4.95 -14.33
N TYR A 132 3.54 -4.15 -13.29
CA TYR A 132 3.02 -4.36 -11.94
C TYR A 132 1.50 -4.36 -11.87
N GLY A 133 0.82 -3.37 -12.46
CA GLY A 133 -0.64 -3.27 -12.49
C GLY A 133 -1.29 -4.46 -13.18
N ALA A 134 -0.76 -4.85 -14.35
CA ALA A 134 -1.22 -5.99 -15.13
C ALA A 134 -1.09 -7.32 -14.34
N ARG A 135 0.05 -7.53 -13.66
CA ARG A 135 0.26 -8.71 -12.80
C ARG A 135 -0.71 -8.76 -11.63
N LYS A 136 -0.95 -7.63 -10.94
CA LYS A 136 -1.93 -7.57 -9.84
C LYS A 136 -3.35 -7.83 -10.33
N ALA A 137 -3.71 -7.29 -11.49
CA ALA A 137 -4.99 -7.56 -12.14
C ALA A 137 -5.17 -9.06 -12.48
N GLU A 138 -4.11 -9.72 -12.97
CA GLU A 138 -4.16 -11.15 -13.27
C GLU A 138 -4.18 -12.01 -11.99
N GLY A 139 -3.56 -11.53 -10.89
CA GLY A 139 -3.71 -12.11 -9.56
C GLY A 139 -5.17 -12.06 -9.07
N ASP A 140 -5.86 -10.93 -9.26
CA ASP A 140 -7.29 -10.81 -8.96
C ASP A 140 -8.15 -11.78 -9.78
N ARG A 141 -7.80 -11.99 -11.08
CA ARG A 141 -8.48 -12.98 -11.92
C ARG A 141 -8.22 -14.41 -11.43
N ALA A 142 -7.03 -14.69 -10.91
CA ALA A 142 -6.70 -16.00 -10.32
C ALA A 142 -7.53 -16.25 -9.05
N VAL A 143 -7.70 -15.23 -8.17
CA VAL A 143 -8.60 -15.29 -7.01
C VAL A 143 -10.04 -15.59 -7.44
N ALA A 144 -10.57 -14.85 -8.43
CA ALA A 144 -11.92 -15.06 -8.94
C ALA A 144 -12.09 -16.45 -9.59
N ALA A 145 -11.04 -17.00 -10.20
CA ALA A 145 -11.04 -18.35 -10.76
C ALA A 145 -11.08 -19.39 -9.63
N ALA A 146 -10.24 -19.25 -8.60
CA ALA A 146 -10.22 -20.15 -7.45
C ALA A 146 -11.58 -20.19 -6.73
N ALA A 147 -12.24 -19.05 -6.59
CA ALA A 147 -13.58 -18.99 -5.99
C ALA A 147 -14.65 -19.73 -6.82
N ARG A 148 -14.55 -19.67 -8.16
CA ARG A 148 -15.45 -20.46 -9.04
C ARG A 148 -15.25 -21.97 -8.91
N GLU A 149 -14.07 -22.38 -8.44
CA GLU A 149 -13.75 -23.78 -8.11
C GLU A 149 -14.11 -24.15 -6.66
N GLY A 150 -14.77 -23.25 -5.92
CA GLY A 150 -15.27 -23.49 -4.57
C GLY A 150 -14.31 -23.11 -3.45
N ARG A 151 -13.17 -22.43 -3.74
CA ARG A 151 -12.23 -21.97 -2.72
C ARG A 151 -12.65 -20.61 -2.14
N GLU A 152 -12.40 -20.39 -0.88
CA GLU A 152 -12.73 -19.14 -0.21
C GLU A 152 -11.60 -18.10 -0.38
N ALA A 153 -11.40 -17.60 -1.59
CA ALA A 153 -10.37 -16.65 -1.95
C ALA A 153 -10.95 -15.27 -2.27
N MET A 154 -10.35 -14.21 -1.71
CA MET A 154 -10.73 -12.80 -1.87
C MET A 154 -9.49 -11.94 -2.17
N SER A 155 -9.72 -10.71 -2.65
CA SER A 155 -8.67 -9.70 -2.87
C SER A 155 -8.94 -8.43 -2.08
N VAL A 156 -7.88 -7.80 -1.56
CA VAL A 156 -7.93 -6.42 -1.07
C VAL A 156 -7.03 -5.57 -1.97
N ARG A 157 -7.55 -4.43 -2.45
CA ARG A 157 -6.85 -3.48 -3.33
C ARG A 157 -6.53 -2.21 -2.56
N PRO A 158 -5.35 -2.08 -1.95
CA PRO A 158 -4.94 -0.82 -1.34
C PRO A 158 -4.68 0.24 -2.41
N CYS A 159 -4.96 1.51 -2.05
CA CYS A 159 -4.38 2.68 -2.70
C CYS A 159 -2.88 2.77 -2.40
N ILE A 160 -2.27 3.96 -2.52
CA ILE A 160 -0.92 4.20 -2.01
C ILE A 160 -0.93 4.04 -0.49
N VAL A 161 -0.22 3.03 0.01
CA VAL A 161 -0.13 2.77 1.45
C VAL A 161 0.93 3.67 2.07
N TYR A 162 0.61 4.26 3.21
CA TYR A 162 1.53 5.07 4.03
C TYR A 162 1.36 4.74 5.51
N GLY A 163 2.31 5.11 6.32
CA GLY A 163 2.26 4.90 7.77
C GLY A 163 3.57 4.44 8.37
N PRO A 164 3.59 4.07 9.66
CA PRO A 164 4.77 3.57 10.34
C PRO A 164 5.42 2.39 9.62
N HIS A 165 6.76 2.40 9.58
CA HIS A 165 7.59 1.38 8.91
C HIS A 165 7.45 1.31 7.38
N ASP A 166 6.98 2.36 6.71
CA ASP A 166 6.95 2.42 5.24
C ASP A 166 8.37 2.53 4.68
N TYR A 167 8.87 1.42 4.14
CA TYR A 167 10.19 1.35 3.52
C TYR A 167 10.23 1.89 2.08
N THR A 168 9.09 2.32 1.54
CA THR A 168 9.03 2.93 0.20
C THR A 168 9.38 4.42 0.23
N GLU A 169 9.37 5.03 1.41
CA GLU A 169 9.81 6.39 1.73
C GLU A 169 9.18 7.53 0.92
N ARG A 170 8.09 7.23 0.19
CA ARG A 170 7.43 8.24 -0.65
C ARG A 170 6.87 9.42 0.13
N LEU A 171 6.29 9.14 1.32
CA LEU A 171 5.79 10.20 2.18
C LEU A 171 6.90 10.78 3.05
N ASP A 172 7.94 9.99 3.36
CA ASP A 172 9.11 10.45 4.13
C ASP A 172 9.83 11.60 3.42
N TYR A 173 9.89 11.62 2.06
CA TYR A 173 10.37 12.76 1.30
C TYR A 173 9.63 14.07 1.67
N TRP A 174 8.29 14.05 1.69
CA TRP A 174 7.48 15.23 2.01
C TRP A 174 7.63 15.62 3.48
N ILE A 175 7.68 14.64 4.39
CA ILE A 175 7.90 14.88 5.82
C ILE A 175 9.27 15.53 6.02
N ASN A 176 10.32 15.00 5.41
CA ASN A 176 11.65 15.55 5.49
C ASN A 176 11.72 16.98 4.93
N ARG A 177 11.07 17.24 3.77
CA ARG A 177 10.98 18.60 3.21
C ARG A 177 10.34 19.59 4.18
N VAL A 178 9.25 19.22 4.82
CA VAL A 178 8.54 20.05 5.80
C VAL A 178 9.37 20.28 7.06
N LEU A 179 10.14 19.30 7.51
CA LEU A 179 10.93 19.39 8.74
C LEU A 179 12.24 20.18 8.57
N THR A 180 12.75 20.24 7.34
CA THR A 180 14.12 20.78 7.09
C THR A 180 14.16 22.08 6.29
N ASN A 181 13.01 22.56 5.77
CA ASN A 181 12.95 23.75 4.93
C ASN A 181 11.84 24.70 5.37
N ASP A 182 12.03 25.99 5.14
CA ASP A 182 11.03 27.03 5.40
C ASP A 182 9.97 27.10 4.29
N ARG A 183 10.32 26.63 3.08
CA ARG A 183 9.44 26.61 1.91
C ARG A 183 9.49 25.26 1.21
N VAL A 184 8.31 24.72 0.86
CA VAL A 184 8.16 23.44 0.17
C VAL A 184 7.39 23.65 -1.12
N ILE A 185 7.96 23.22 -2.25
CA ILE A 185 7.31 23.26 -3.56
C ILE A 185 6.40 22.06 -3.70
N VAL A 186 5.14 22.33 -4.07
CA VAL A 186 4.19 21.32 -4.53
C VAL A 186 3.96 21.51 -6.03
N PRO A 187 4.15 20.49 -6.87
CA PRO A 187 4.05 20.61 -8.31
C PRO A 187 2.62 20.86 -8.79
N GLY A 188 2.49 21.56 -9.90
CA GLY A 188 1.22 21.96 -10.48
C GLY A 188 0.55 23.07 -9.68
N ASP A 189 -0.77 23.04 -9.59
CA ASP A 189 -1.61 23.90 -8.75
C ASP A 189 -1.90 23.30 -7.36
N GLY A 190 -1.26 22.16 -7.05
CA GLY A 190 -1.33 21.49 -5.75
C GLY A 190 -2.56 20.60 -5.56
N ASP A 191 -3.44 20.51 -6.56
CA ASP A 191 -4.68 19.72 -6.51
C ASP A 191 -4.51 18.25 -6.94
N SER A 192 -3.28 17.83 -7.24
CA SER A 192 -2.97 16.43 -7.52
C SER A 192 -3.56 15.53 -6.45
N LEU A 193 -4.32 14.52 -6.88
CA LEU A 193 -5.06 13.65 -5.99
C LEU A 193 -4.71 12.18 -6.25
N TRP A 194 -3.85 11.63 -5.41
CA TRP A 194 -3.58 10.20 -5.37
C TRP A 194 -4.07 9.63 -4.05
N HIS A 195 -5.17 8.87 -4.10
CA HIS A 195 -5.81 8.29 -2.93
C HIS A 195 -4.81 7.44 -2.13
N ARG A 196 -4.75 7.67 -0.84
CA ARG A 196 -3.85 6.99 0.09
C ARG A 196 -4.64 6.08 1.02
N ALA A 197 -3.94 5.14 1.65
CA ALA A 197 -4.47 4.22 2.64
C ALA A 197 -3.50 4.14 3.82
N TYR A 198 -3.96 4.44 5.02
CA TYR A 198 -3.17 4.24 6.22
C TYR A 198 -2.93 2.75 6.47
N VAL A 199 -1.70 2.38 6.83
CA VAL A 199 -1.28 0.97 6.87
C VAL A 199 -2.03 0.13 7.89
N GLU A 200 -2.40 0.69 9.06
CA GLU A 200 -3.21 -0.03 10.06
C GLU A 200 -4.63 -0.25 9.55
N ASP A 201 -5.18 0.68 8.78
CA ASP A 201 -6.49 0.54 8.13
C ASP A 201 -6.45 -0.51 7.00
N VAL A 202 -5.32 -0.66 6.33
CA VAL A 202 -5.10 -1.78 5.39
C VAL A 202 -5.06 -3.10 6.14
N ALA A 203 -4.37 -3.17 7.28
CA ALA A 203 -4.29 -4.38 8.09
C ALA A 203 -5.68 -4.80 8.62
N SER A 204 -6.46 -3.86 9.15
CA SER A 204 -7.84 -4.13 9.59
C SER A 204 -8.75 -4.55 8.45
N ALA A 205 -8.59 -3.96 7.25
CA ALA A 205 -9.32 -4.38 6.05
C ALA A 205 -8.99 -5.82 5.65
N LEU A 206 -7.72 -6.22 5.72
CA LEU A 206 -7.29 -7.59 5.41
C LEU A 206 -7.91 -8.61 6.36
N ARG A 207 -7.96 -8.32 7.67
CA ARG A 207 -8.65 -9.17 8.64
C ARG A 207 -10.16 -9.22 8.38
N ILE A 208 -10.82 -8.08 8.24
CA ILE A 208 -12.28 -8.01 8.05
C ILE A 208 -12.70 -8.72 6.76
N VAL A 209 -11.96 -8.56 5.66
CA VAL A 209 -12.21 -9.29 4.41
C VAL A 209 -11.94 -10.78 4.61
N GLY A 210 -10.90 -11.15 5.36
CA GLY A 210 -10.63 -12.51 5.75
C GLY A 210 -11.78 -13.15 6.53
N GLU A 211 -12.43 -12.42 7.43
CA GLU A 211 -13.52 -12.91 8.28
C GLU A 211 -14.90 -12.90 7.58
N ALA A 212 -15.21 -11.84 6.81
CA ALA A 212 -16.55 -11.55 6.31
C ALA A 212 -16.64 -11.32 4.79
N GLY A 213 -15.53 -11.31 4.07
CA GLY A 213 -15.52 -11.12 2.62
C GLY A 213 -16.16 -12.28 1.87
N SER A 214 -16.73 -11.98 0.71
CA SER A 214 -17.34 -12.99 -0.18
C SER A 214 -16.30 -13.56 -1.14
N PRO A 215 -16.25 -14.90 -1.34
CA PRO A 215 -15.31 -15.51 -2.26
C PRO A 215 -15.43 -14.95 -3.70
N GLY A 216 -14.29 -14.76 -4.35
CA GLY A 216 -14.18 -14.20 -5.70
C GLY A 216 -14.27 -12.68 -5.78
N GLU A 217 -14.59 -12.01 -4.68
CA GLU A 217 -14.77 -10.58 -4.63
C GLU A 217 -13.46 -9.84 -4.27
N ALA A 218 -13.36 -8.60 -4.77
CA ALA A 218 -12.30 -7.68 -4.38
C ALA A 218 -12.88 -6.53 -3.54
N TYR A 219 -12.04 -5.95 -2.68
CA TYR A 219 -12.39 -4.85 -1.79
C TYR A 219 -11.32 -3.76 -1.86
N ASN A 220 -11.72 -2.55 -2.21
CA ASN A 220 -10.82 -1.39 -2.20
C ASN A 220 -10.65 -0.88 -0.78
N VAL A 221 -9.43 -0.51 -0.41
CA VAL A 221 -9.12 0.16 0.85
C VAL A 221 -8.37 1.46 0.61
N GLY A 222 -8.77 2.52 1.31
CA GLY A 222 -8.19 3.86 1.24
C GLY A 222 -8.86 4.79 2.24
N ASP A 223 -8.19 5.86 2.58
CA ASP A 223 -8.68 6.87 3.53
C ASP A 223 -10.07 7.39 3.14
N ARG A 224 -10.96 7.57 4.10
CA ARG A 224 -12.30 8.10 3.84
C ARG A 224 -12.30 9.58 3.55
N ARG A 225 -11.30 10.31 4.02
CA ARG A 225 -11.03 11.69 3.65
C ARG A 225 -9.94 11.73 2.59
N LEU A 226 -10.26 12.29 1.45
CA LEU A 226 -9.29 12.55 0.38
C LEU A 226 -8.57 13.85 0.67
N CYS A 227 -7.25 13.86 0.55
CA CYS A 227 -6.42 15.05 0.61
C CYS A 227 -5.66 15.20 -0.70
N THR A 228 -5.64 16.39 -1.26
CA THR A 228 -4.74 16.75 -2.37
C THR A 228 -3.30 16.70 -1.92
N LEU A 229 -2.35 16.87 -2.84
CA LEU A 229 -0.93 16.89 -2.45
C LEU A 229 -0.61 18.11 -1.58
N SER A 230 -1.15 19.30 -1.90
CA SER A 230 -1.01 20.49 -1.04
C SER A 230 -1.59 20.25 0.35
N GLU A 231 -2.85 19.80 0.45
CA GLU A 231 -3.47 19.51 1.75
C GLU A 231 -2.68 18.47 2.56
N THR A 232 -2.00 17.55 1.88
CA THR A 232 -1.15 16.54 2.55
C THR A 232 0.10 17.19 3.13
N VAL A 233 0.79 18.06 2.39
CA VAL A 233 1.97 18.77 2.87
C VAL A 233 1.60 19.73 4.01
N GLU A 234 0.47 20.44 3.90
CA GLU A 234 -0.07 21.28 4.96
C GLU A 234 -0.41 20.48 6.23
N LEU A 235 -1.02 19.29 6.06
CA LEU A 235 -1.33 18.41 7.18
C LEU A 235 -0.06 17.88 7.87
N ILE A 236 0.97 17.54 7.09
CA ILE A 236 2.28 17.16 7.65
C ILE A 236 2.84 18.34 8.49
N ALA A 237 2.80 19.57 7.95
CA ALA A 237 3.27 20.75 8.66
C ALA A 237 2.49 20.99 9.97
N GLU A 238 1.17 20.87 9.91
CA GLU A 238 0.29 21.01 11.09
C GLU A 238 0.65 20.02 12.19
N VAL A 239 0.70 18.71 11.87
CA VAL A 239 0.95 17.67 12.88
C VAL A 239 2.40 17.65 13.35
N ALA A 240 3.34 18.10 12.51
CA ALA A 240 4.74 18.25 12.85
C ALA A 240 5.01 19.50 13.73
N GLY A 241 4.06 20.47 13.78
CA GLY A 241 4.25 21.77 14.39
C GLY A 241 5.29 22.62 13.66
N ALA A 242 5.45 22.43 12.35
CA ALA A 242 6.41 23.14 11.49
C ALA A 242 5.77 24.38 10.86
N GLY A 243 6.48 25.50 10.90
CA GLY A 243 6.06 26.74 10.24
C GLY A 243 6.63 26.80 8.82
N VAL A 244 6.04 26.06 7.88
CA VAL A 244 6.49 25.99 6.49
C VAL A 244 5.51 26.72 5.56
N GLU A 245 6.05 27.40 4.55
CA GLU A 245 5.28 27.94 3.44
C GLU A 245 5.14 26.90 2.32
N VAL A 246 3.92 26.50 2.00
CA VAL A 246 3.63 25.62 0.85
C VAL A 246 3.46 26.49 -0.39
N VAL A 247 4.29 26.26 -1.41
CA VAL A 247 4.33 27.05 -2.64
C VAL A 247 4.02 26.14 -3.82
N THR A 248 3.04 26.48 -4.62
CA THR A 248 2.74 25.76 -5.87
C THR A 248 3.61 26.25 -7.02
N ALA A 249 4.05 25.34 -7.88
CA ALA A 249 4.83 25.68 -9.08
C ALA A 249 4.31 24.88 -10.28
N GLY A 250 3.84 25.60 -11.31
CA GLY A 250 3.42 24.98 -12.56
C GLY A 250 4.59 24.49 -13.41
N GLU A 251 4.30 23.79 -14.51
CA GLU A 251 5.33 23.23 -15.42
C GLU A 251 6.37 24.28 -15.88
N ARG A 252 5.93 25.52 -16.14
CA ARG A 252 6.86 26.58 -16.62
C ARG A 252 7.84 27.02 -15.55
N GLU A 253 7.37 27.15 -14.33
CA GLU A 253 8.18 27.53 -13.17
C GLU A 253 9.13 26.38 -12.82
N LEU A 254 8.64 25.13 -12.80
CA LEU A 254 9.45 23.94 -12.57
C LEU A 254 10.54 23.77 -13.64
N ALA A 255 10.20 23.98 -14.92
CA ALA A 255 11.15 23.90 -16.02
C ALA A 255 12.30 24.91 -15.90
N ALA A 256 12.10 26.06 -15.24
CA ALA A 256 13.15 27.03 -14.97
C ALA A 256 14.22 26.50 -14.00
N GLY A 257 13.86 25.56 -13.11
CA GLY A 257 14.78 24.79 -12.27
C GLY A 257 15.33 23.53 -12.96
N GLY A 258 14.80 23.19 -14.13
CA GLY A 258 15.12 21.92 -14.83
C GLY A 258 14.31 20.75 -14.29
N LEU A 259 13.16 21.00 -13.68
CA LEU A 259 12.26 20.00 -13.09
C LEU A 259 10.97 19.83 -13.91
N SER A 260 10.32 18.70 -13.73
CA SER A 260 8.95 18.42 -14.17
C SER A 260 8.08 17.95 -12.99
N PRO A 261 6.74 18.05 -13.09
CA PRO A 261 5.86 17.61 -12.01
C PRO A 261 6.02 16.12 -11.64
N GLU A 262 6.31 15.28 -12.61
CA GLU A 262 6.43 13.81 -12.47
C GLU A 262 7.65 13.39 -11.65
N GLU A 263 8.64 14.26 -11.47
CA GLU A 263 9.82 14.01 -10.64
C GLU A 263 9.51 14.10 -9.14
N PHE A 264 8.35 14.67 -8.79
CA PHE A 264 7.90 14.74 -7.40
C PHE A 264 7.09 13.50 -7.03
N THR A 265 7.54 12.78 -6.03
CA THR A 265 6.82 11.60 -5.56
C THR A 265 5.39 11.97 -5.12
N LEU A 266 4.46 11.04 -5.27
CA LEU A 266 3.03 11.23 -5.00
C LEU A 266 2.33 12.27 -5.89
N TYR A 267 3.02 12.88 -6.86
CA TYR A 267 2.35 13.63 -7.92
C TYR A 267 1.64 12.69 -8.89
N ARG A 268 0.52 13.11 -9.39
CA ARG A 268 -0.22 12.41 -10.43
C ARG A 268 -1.06 13.41 -11.22
N GLU A 269 -0.86 13.42 -12.53
CA GLU A 269 -1.63 14.30 -13.42
C GLU A 269 -3.13 13.96 -13.40
N TYR A 270 -3.46 12.67 -13.38
CA TYR A 270 -4.83 12.19 -13.37
C TYR A 270 -5.23 11.70 -11.97
N PRO A 271 -6.32 12.21 -11.38
CA PRO A 271 -6.75 11.79 -10.05
C PRO A 271 -6.99 10.28 -9.97
N HIS A 272 -6.42 9.63 -8.96
CA HIS A 272 -6.65 8.22 -8.67
C HIS A 272 -7.44 8.08 -7.40
N VAL A 273 -8.74 7.84 -7.54
CA VAL A 273 -9.67 7.71 -6.42
C VAL A 273 -10.42 6.40 -6.52
N MET A 274 -10.47 5.66 -5.43
CA MET A 274 -11.20 4.38 -5.34
C MET A 274 -12.37 4.53 -4.36
N SER A 275 -13.49 3.87 -4.66
CA SER A 275 -14.61 3.76 -3.75
C SER A 275 -14.30 2.69 -2.68
N THR A 276 -14.47 3.03 -1.42
CA THR A 276 -14.34 2.10 -0.28
C THR A 276 -15.70 1.66 0.27
N ALA A 277 -16.78 1.95 -0.45
CA ALA A 277 -18.14 1.71 0.02
C ALA A 277 -18.42 0.22 0.28
N LYS A 278 -17.86 -0.68 -0.55
CA LYS A 278 -18.03 -2.12 -0.42
C LYS A 278 -17.36 -2.66 0.84
N LEU A 279 -16.15 -2.20 1.13
CA LEU A 279 -15.44 -2.55 2.35
C LEU A 279 -16.15 -1.99 3.59
N ALA A 280 -16.60 -0.74 3.55
CA ALA A 280 -17.35 -0.12 4.64
C ALA A 280 -18.67 -0.86 4.96
N ALA A 281 -19.30 -1.51 3.97
CA ALA A 281 -20.47 -2.33 4.18
C ALA A 281 -20.20 -3.61 5.00
N LEU A 282 -18.94 -4.03 5.15
CA LEU A 282 -18.51 -5.09 6.06
C LEU A 282 -18.25 -4.60 7.49
N GLY A 283 -18.48 -3.30 7.77
CA GLY A 283 -18.21 -2.72 9.08
C GLY A 283 -16.81 -2.14 9.26
N TRP A 284 -16.01 -2.05 8.17
CA TRP A 284 -14.70 -1.42 8.21
C TRP A 284 -14.82 0.11 8.36
N GLU A 285 -14.00 0.67 9.22
CA GLU A 285 -13.85 2.10 9.43
C GLU A 285 -12.40 2.52 9.23
N SER A 286 -12.17 3.72 8.71
CA SER A 286 -10.82 4.26 8.58
C SER A 286 -10.44 5.13 9.77
N THR A 287 -9.17 5.13 10.13
CA THR A 287 -8.57 6.08 11.06
C THR A 287 -8.76 7.52 10.53
N GLU A 288 -8.91 8.47 11.42
CA GLU A 288 -8.96 9.88 11.06
C GLU A 288 -7.60 10.30 10.46
N VAL A 289 -7.60 10.92 9.26
CA VAL A 289 -6.37 11.18 8.48
C VAL A 289 -5.33 12.00 9.25
N ARG A 290 -5.78 12.93 10.12
CA ARG A 290 -4.87 13.73 10.97
C ARG A 290 -4.17 12.86 12.01
N GLU A 291 -4.86 11.90 12.59
CA GLU A 291 -4.29 10.94 13.55
C GLU A 291 -3.31 10.00 12.85
N ALA A 292 -3.68 9.45 11.70
CA ALA A 292 -2.83 8.61 10.88
C ALA A 292 -1.54 9.35 10.48
N MET A 293 -1.66 10.61 10.06
CA MET A 293 -0.51 11.45 9.71
C MET A 293 0.39 11.75 10.92
N ALA A 294 -0.20 12.02 12.08
CA ALA A 294 0.58 12.29 13.30
C ALA A 294 1.43 11.06 13.71
N ARG A 295 0.86 9.86 13.62
CA ARG A 295 1.58 8.61 13.89
C ARG A 295 2.69 8.38 12.85
N THR A 296 2.43 8.68 11.59
CA THR A 296 3.42 8.55 10.49
C THR A 296 4.60 9.52 10.69
N VAL A 297 4.34 10.79 11.01
CA VAL A 297 5.39 11.79 11.29
C VAL A 297 6.21 11.42 12.53
N THR A 298 5.56 10.83 13.54
CA THR A 298 6.26 10.36 14.75
C THR A 298 7.24 9.23 14.41
N ASP A 299 6.79 8.23 13.66
CA ASP A 299 7.63 7.10 13.22
C ASP A 299 8.77 7.56 12.29
N HIS A 300 8.52 8.52 11.40
CA HIS A 300 9.57 9.13 10.59
C HIS A 300 10.69 9.74 11.44
N ARG A 301 10.32 10.53 12.47
CA ARG A 301 11.29 11.17 13.38
C ARG A 301 12.13 10.19 14.21
N GLU A 302 11.62 8.99 14.44
CA GLU A 302 12.29 7.92 15.19
C GLU A 302 13.09 6.98 14.26
N SER A 303 13.03 7.20 12.95
CA SER A 303 13.70 6.39 11.93
C SER A 303 14.88 7.14 11.28
N GLU A 304 15.65 6.41 10.47
CA GLU A 304 16.72 6.99 9.62
C GLU A 304 16.23 7.27 8.19
N ARG A 305 14.93 7.08 7.91
CA ARG A 305 14.34 7.33 6.60
C ARG A 305 14.27 8.84 6.34
N ASP A 306 14.65 9.24 5.14
CA ASP A 306 14.66 10.65 4.73
C ASP A 306 13.99 10.91 3.37
N GLY A 307 13.60 9.85 2.67
CA GLY A 307 12.98 9.92 1.35
C GLY A 307 13.93 10.39 0.24
N SER A 308 15.23 10.34 0.46
CA SER A 308 16.24 10.85 -0.48
C SER A 308 16.23 10.19 -1.85
N GLU A 309 15.76 8.94 -1.95
CA GLU A 309 15.57 8.27 -3.25
C GLU A 309 14.50 8.94 -4.14
N HIS A 310 13.63 9.76 -3.55
CA HIS A 310 12.56 10.50 -4.22
C HIS A 310 12.89 11.99 -4.39
N ASP A 311 14.10 12.42 -4.05
CA ASP A 311 14.50 13.83 -4.07
C ASP A 311 14.81 14.31 -5.51
N PRO A 312 14.01 15.24 -6.08
CA PRO A 312 14.31 15.82 -7.39
C PRO A 312 15.54 16.75 -7.38
N GLY A 313 16.04 17.09 -6.20
CA GLY A 313 17.22 17.91 -5.99
C GLY A 313 16.93 19.30 -5.45
N ARG A 314 17.36 19.56 -4.19
CA ARG A 314 17.10 20.82 -3.50
C ARG A 314 17.61 22.05 -4.24
N GLU A 315 18.78 21.98 -4.88
CA GLU A 315 19.31 23.09 -5.66
C GLU A 315 18.42 23.45 -6.87
N ALA A 316 17.75 22.45 -7.48
CA ALA A 316 16.80 22.66 -8.54
C ALA A 316 15.52 23.35 -8.00
N GLU A 317 15.00 22.89 -6.88
CA GLU A 317 13.87 23.54 -6.18
C GLU A 317 14.18 24.99 -5.82
N GLU A 318 15.39 25.29 -5.31
CA GLU A 318 15.79 26.67 -4.97
C GLU A 318 15.83 27.60 -6.18
N ARG A 319 16.22 27.09 -7.35
CA ARG A 319 16.13 27.86 -8.60
C ARG A 319 14.67 28.17 -8.97
N VAL A 320 13.75 27.21 -8.79
CA VAL A 320 12.31 27.45 -8.98
C VAL A 320 11.77 28.49 -8.02
N LEU A 321 12.11 28.38 -6.72
CA LEU A 321 11.71 29.37 -5.71
C LEU A 321 12.22 30.79 -6.04
N GLY A 322 13.47 30.90 -6.52
CA GLY A 322 14.04 32.16 -6.98
C GLY A 322 13.29 32.78 -8.15
N VAL A 323 12.74 31.97 -9.07
CA VAL A 323 11.87 32.47 -10.16
C VAL A 323 10.54 32.96 -9.61
N LEU A 324 9.89 32.19 -8.74
CA LEU A 324 8.62 32.54 -8.12
C LEU A 324 8.69 33.87 -7.33
N ASP A 325 9.83 34.16 -6.70
CA ASP A 325 10.05 35.42 -5.97
C ASP A 325 10.14 36.65 -6.89
N THR A 326 10.21 36.45 -8.22
CA THR A 326 10.28 37.53 -9.21
C THR A 326 8.97 37.79 -9.94
N LEU A 327 7.96 36.92 -9.74
CA LEU A 327 6.63 37.00 -10.34
C LEU A 327 5.68 37.80 -9.44
#